data_3a952ac8515d9488cd89ab9fd7afea77
#
_entry.id   3a952ac8515d9488cd89ab9fd7afea77
#
_cell.length_a   1.000
_cell.length_b   1.000
_cell.length_c   1.000
_cell.angle_alpha   90.00
_cell.angle_beta   90.00
_cell.angle_gamma   90.00
#
_symmetry.space_group_name_H-M   'P 1'
#
loop_
_entity.id
_entity.type
_entity.pdbx_description
1 polymer ?
#
loop_
_entity_poly.entity_id
_entity_poly.type
_entity_poly.pdbx_seq_one_letter_code
_entity_poly.pdbx_strand_id
1 'polypeptide(L)'
;MRAFAHHRPGRPLTGAAALGAAVLAVASAMFAGAPSAQAAPSPSTTLVVSADQTLRPVTHVATGSLYGLANATAPADSLVQAIKPHTFVQKPQGGRQQPTGDVLTVAPKAARAGAKVVNRLSDYYAGWPYQFSWSTWLNVVDDQIAQTRASGITNLAAYAPWNESDNTWLSANGTFEDFWTRTYREIRSKDTTTPIQGPSFSDNISDMDNFLRNAVATNTVPDIIAWHELTRSSKIAGDVATVTALEKKYGISPRPIAIEEYAAPAEVGVPGALVGYLAKFERLGVHDAELAFWNQSGALGDLLTGQGGSPNGAYWLYKWYADMSGSMLVTTPPAQTGIDGAASRNSAGNQIDVVFGGGSGDSAVTVNGLGSLSAFGSTVHVKVEYTPSPGRTVAVSGPSTLSESDYSVSNGSLTVPVTVNSTYGYHIRITPGSGNGSTLDGSYQITNKNSGLALDTRNGGTAQGTLVDQAPAGNSATQTWTLVSAGSGLYKIRNQAGGLLLGITDESTSDGGTALIWGDNGTPDHLWRMVSDGTGYYKIVNYHSNLLLGVQNMSTADGAPVIQWDDNGTADHLWKLSRR
;
A
#
# COMPACT_ATOMS: atom_id res chain seq x y z
N MET A 1 27.59 -11.50 21.36
CA MET A 1 28.37 -12.62 21.95
C MET A 1 27.44 -13.49 22.79
N ARG A 2 27.53 -14.81 22.56
CA ARG A 2 26.90 -15.95 23.28
C ARG A 2 25.35 -16.01 23.15
N ALA A 3 24.73 -16.84 22.34
CA ALA A 3 24.74 -18.31 22.22
C ALA A 3 24.30 -19.05 23.49
N PHE A 4 23.14 -19.67 23.44
CA PHE A 4 22.92 -20.98 24.04
C PHE A 4 21.82 -21.74 23.28
N ALA A 5 22.20 -22.95 22.93
CA ALA A 5 21.51 -23.95 22.17
C ALA A 5 20.94 -25.07 23.10
N HIS A 6 20.27 -26.00 22.45
CA HIS A 6 19.81 -27.34 22.85
C HIS A 6 18.42 -27.43 23.50
N HIS A 7 17.54 -28.29 23.04
CA HIS A 7 17.65 -29.73 22.99
C HIS A 7 16.62 -30.41 22.09
N ARG A 8 16.90 -31.60 21.73
CA ARG A 8 16.45 -32.62 20.78
C ARG A 8 15.22 -33.48 21.25
N PRO A 9 14.89 -34.55 20.51
CA PRO A 9 13.56 -34.82 19.94
C PRO A 9 12.87 -36.06 20.53
N GLY A 10 11.60 -36.22 20.23
CA GLY A 10 10.83 -37.44 20.52
C GLY A 10 10.16 -38.03 19.28
N ARG A 11 10.37 -39.28 19.04
CA ARG A 11 9.92 -40.14 17.93
C ARG A 11 8.65 -40.95 18.31
N PRO A 12 8.12 -41.80 17.43
CA PRO A 12 6.73 -41.80 16.98
C PRO A 12 5.92 -43.02 17.52
N LEU A 13 4.62 -43.00 17.29
CA LEU A 13 3.82 -44.22 17.41
C LEU A 13 2.87 -44.39 16.22
N THR A 14 3.04 -45.53 15.61
CA THR A 14 2.28 -46.19 14.54
C THR A 14 0.90 -46.66 15.02
N GLY A 15 -0.08 -46.62 14.12
CA GLY A 15 -1.35 -47.31 14.30
C GLY A 15 -2.09 -47.41 12.97
N ALA A 16 -2.02 -48.59 12.37
CA ALA A 16 -2.76 -49.03 11.16
C ALA A 16 -4.05 -49.73 11.51
N ALA A 17 -5.09 -49.56 10.67
CA ALA A 17 -6.16 -50.52 10.35
C ALA A 17 -7.06 -49.86 9.31
N ALA A 18 -7.21 -50.27 8.13
CA ALA A 18 -7.69 -51.42 7.42
C ALA A 18 -9.21 -51.36 7.07
N LEU A 19 -9.47 -51.30 5.73
CA LEU A 19 -10.51 -51.98 4.93
C LEU A 19 -11.99 -51.59 5.07
N GLY A 20 -12.54 -51.24 3.88
CA GLY A 20 -13.97 -51.28 3.58
C GLY A 20 -14.25 -50.82 2.15
N ALA A 21 -14.11 -51.73 1.17
CA ALA A 21 -14.52 -51.49 -0.22
C ALA A 21 -16.04 -51.68 -0.36
N ALA A 22 -16.71 -50.74 -1.00
CA ALA A 22 -18.03 -50.94 -1.59
C ALA A 22 -18.06 -50.39 -3.01
N VAL A 23 -18.17 -51.27 -3.98
CA VAL A 23 -18.41 -50.99 -5.39
C VAL A 23 -19.89 -50.69 -5.58
N LEU A 24 -20.23 -49.53 -6.13
CA LEU A 24 -21.53 -49.27 -6.76
C LEU A 24 -21.30 -48.64 -8.14
N ALA A 25 -21.66 -49.40 -9.17
CA ALA A 25 -21.77 -48.93 -10.53
C ALA A 25 -23.02 -48.06 -10.68
N VAL A 26 -22.90 -46.87 -11.22
CA VAL A 26 -24.02 -46.03 -11.67
C VAL A 26 -23.73 -45.49 -13.05
N ALA A 27 -24.73 -45.61 -13.88
CA ALA A 27 -24.80 -45.34 -15.29
C ALA A 27 -24.39 -43.92 -15.72
N SER A 28 -23.70 -43.81 -16.85
CA SER A 28 -23.38 -42.59 -17.57
C SER A 28 -24.64 -41.94 -18.13
N ALA A 29 -25.00 -40.77 -17.61
CA ALA A 29 -25.87 -39.82 -18.29
C ALA A 29 -25.00 -38.65 -18.77
N MET A 30 -24.90 -38.51 -20.10
CA MET A 30 -24.29 -37.31 -20.73
C MET A 30 -25.18 -36.10 -20.47
N PHE A 31 -24.75 -35.22 -19.59
CA PHE A 31 -25.24 -33.84 -19.53
C PHE A 31 -24.25 -32.94 -20.27
N ALA A 32 -24.73 -32.28 -21.32
CA ALA A 32 -24.03 -31.19 -21.95
C ALA A 32 -23.82 -30.08 -20.91
N GLY A 33 -22.57 -29.89 -20.49
CA GLY A 33 -22.20 -28.86 -19.49
C GLY A 33 -22.47 -27.46 -20.02
N ALA A 34 -23.28 -26.71 -19.30
CA ALA A 34 -23.32 -25.26 -19.41
C ALA A 34 -21.91 -24.69 -19.14
N PRO A 35 -21.50 -23.56 -19.78
CA PRO A 35 -20.20 -22.97 -19.51
C PRO A 35 -20.11 -22.63 -18.03
N SER A 36 -19.12 -23.21 -17.35
CA SER A 36 -18.84 -22.89 -15.95
C SER A 36 -18.52 -21.40 -15.83
N ALA A 37 -19.38 -20.67 -15.14
CA ALA A 37 -19.08 -19.32 -14.74
C ALA A 37 -17.77 -19.33 -13.94
N GLN A 38 -16.83 -18.45 -14.31
CA GLN A 38 -15.56 -18.26 -13.61
C GLN A 38 -15.86 -18.01 -12.13
N ALA A 39 -15.27 -18.79 -11.24
CA ALA A 39 -15.45 -18.59 -9.81
C ALA A 39 -15.01 -17.15 -9.46
N ALA A 40 -15.91 -16.40 -8.84
CA ALA A 40 -15.55 -15.10 -8.28
C ALA A 40 -14.41 -15.27 -7.26
N PRO A 41 -13.46 -14.30 -7.15
CA PRO A 41 -12.42 -14.36 -6.14
C PRO A 41 -13.00 -14.67 -4.76
N SER A 42 -12.28 -15.48 -3.98
CA SER A 42 -12.72 -15.81 -2.63
C SER A 42 -12.99 -14.54 -1.83
N PRO A 43 -14.07 -14.46 -1.03
CA PRO A 43 -14.36 -13.30 -0.19
C PRO A 43 -13.18 -12.87 0.71
N SER A 44 -12.30 -13.81 1.05
CA SER A 44 -11.11 -13.57 1.89
C SER A 44 -9.98 -12.78 1.19
N THR A 45 -10.08 -12.53 -0.12
CA THR A 45 -9.05 -11.81 -0.90
C THR A 45 -9.61 -10.56 -1.61
N THR A 46 -10.81 -10.11 -1.24
CA THR A 46 -11.48 -8.98 -1.88
C THR A 46 -11.56 -7.78 -0.94
N LEU A 47 -10.98 -6.65 -1.36
CA LEU A 47 -11.22 -5.34 -0.74
C LEU A 47 -12.50 -4.74 -1.33
N VAL A 48 -13.44 -4.34 -0.49
CA VAL A 48 -14.68 -3.69 -0.92
C VAL A 48 -14.60 -2.18 -0.68
N VAL A 49 -14.97 -1.39 -1.68
CA VAL A 49 -15.10 0.09 -1.64
C VAL A 49 -16.55 0.45 -1.89
N SER A 50 -17.16 1.26 -1.02
CA SER A 50 -18.51 1.82 -1.20
C SER A 50 -18.38 3.23 -1.76
N ALA A 51 -18.53 3.38 -3.08
CA ALA A 51 -18.30 4.64 -3.80
C ALA A 51 -19.32 5.74 -3.46
N ASP A 52 -20.49 5.36 -2.99
CA ASP A 52 -21.59 6.25 -2.57
C ASP A 52 -21.55 6.61 -1.08
N GLN A 53 -20.63 6.00 -0.29
CA GLN A 53 -20.52 6.25 1.16
C GLN A 53 -19.21 6.97 1.47
N THR A 54 -19.35 8.20 1.99
CA THR A 54 -18.21 9.02 2.40
C THR A 54 -17.96 8.93 3.90
N LEU A 55 -16.70 8.94 4.32
CA LEU A 55 -16.27 9.02 5.72
C LEU A 55 -16.11 10.47 6.17
N ARG A 56 -15.20 11.19 5.52
CA ARG A 56 -14.79 12.55 5.83
C ARG A 56 -14.06 13.18 4.65
N PRO A 57 -13.77 14.50 4.66
CA PRO A 57 -12.82 15.09 3.70
C PRO A 57 -11.45 14.42 3.77
N VAL A 58 -10.75 14.37 2.65
CA VAL A 58 -9.35 13.90 2.58
C VAL A 58 -8.45 14.87 3.35
N THR A 59 -7.69 14.38 4.32
CA THR A 59 -6.78 15.17 5.18
C THR A 59 -5.33 14.69 5.14
N HIS A 60 -5.04 13.53 4.52
CA HIS A 60 -3.71 12.93 4.41
C HIS A 60 -3.05 12.66 5.78
N VAL A 61 -3.83 12.21 6.77
CA VAL A 61 -3.39 12.04 8.17
C VAL A 61 -2.16 11.15 8.35
N ALA A 62 -1.92 10.22 7.44
CA ALA A 62 -0.81 9.26 7.52
C ALA A 62 0.48 9.73 6.84
N THR A 63 0.56 10.97 6.34
CA THR A 63 1.79 11.46 5.67
C THR A 63 2.77 12.17 6.60
N GLY A 64 2.57 12.08 7.91
CA GLY A 64 3.50 12.56 8.91
C GLY A 64 4.80 11.73 8.97
N SER A 65 5.86 12.28 9.54
CA SER A 65 7.12 11.56 9.78
C SER A 65 7.78 11.99 11.09
N LEU A 66 8.30 10.97 11.82
CA LEU A 66 9.23 11.19 12.91
C LEU A 66 10.59 11.63 12.36
N TYR A 67 11.12 12.75 12.84
CA TYR A 67 12.40 13.35 12.39
C TYR A 67 12.60 13.33 10.87
N GLY A 68 11.51 13.55 10.12
CA GLY A 68 11.52 13.40 8.67
C GLY A 68 12.30 14.48 7.90
N LEU A 69 12.59 15.61 8.54
CA LEU A 69 13.32 16.74 7.96
C LEU A 69 14.73 16.86 8.54
N ALA A 70 15.75 16.75 7.69
CA ALA A 70 17.15 16.77 8.11
C ALA A 70 17.61 18.16 8.57
N ASN A 71 17.15 19.23 7.88
CA ASN A 71 17.48 20.62 8.16
C ASN A 71 16.56 21.55 7.34
N ALA A 72 16.85 22.84 7.29
CA ALA A 72 16.06 23.84 6.56
C ALA A 72 16.00 23.63 5.03
N THR A 73 16.88 22.82 4.46
CA THR A 73 16.99 22.60 3.00
C THR A 73 16.81 21.16 2.56
N ALA A 74 17.12 20.18 3.40
CA ALA A 74 17.01 18.75 3.09
C ALA A 74 15.88 18.07 3.87
N PRO A 75 15.15 17.11 3.24
CA PRO A 75 15.15 16.77 1.80
C PRO A 75 14.67 17.93 0.91
N ALA A 76 14.82 17.81 -0.42
CA ALA A 76 14.36 18.85 -1.36
C ALA A 76 12.87 19.16 -1.19
N ASP A 77 12.50 20.45 -1.27
CA ASP A 77 11.10 20.89 -1.08
C ASP A 77 10.13 20.20 -2.05
N SER A 78 10.56 19.92 -3.29
CA SER A 78 9.75 19.19 -4.27
C SER A 78 9.36 17.78 -3.82
N LEU A 79 10.27 17.06 -3.14
CA LEU A 79 10.00 15.74 -2.60
C LEU A 79 9.09 15.79 -1.37
N VAL A 80 9.28 16.78 -0.51
CA VAL A 80 8.46 16.97 0.69
C VAL A 80 7.03 17.37 0.29
N GLN A 81 6.87 18.37 -0.57
CA GLN A 81 5.56 18.88 -0.97
C GLN A 81 4.73 17.86 -1.76
N ALA A 82 5.40 17.01 -2.55
CA ALA A 82 4.73 16.01 -3.38
C ALA A 82 3.93 14.96 -2.58
N ILE A 83 4.32 14.67 -1.34
CA ILE A 83 3.60 13.73 -0.46
C ILE A 83 2.62 14.44 0.49
N LYS A 84 2.48 15.77 0.42
CA LYS A 84 1.59 16.60 1.24
C LYS A 84 1.64 16.20 2.72
N PRO A 85 2.79 16.35 3.38
CA PRO A 85 2.96 15.89 4.76
C PRO A 85 1.97 16.60 5.69
N HIS A 86 1.41 15.85 6.66
CA HIS A 86 0.49 16.38 7.64
C HIS A 86 1.23 17.01 8.83
N THR A 87 2.10 16.23 9.49
CA THR A 87 2.79 16.63 10.70
C THR A 87 4.21 16.05 10.73
N PHE A 88 5.14 16.74 11.36
CA PHE A 88 6.48 16.24 11.66
C PHE A 88 6.73 16.31 13.17
N VAL A 89 7.02 15.17 13.80
CA VAL A 89 7.55 15.15 15.17
C VAL A 89 9.06 15.43 15.11
N GLN A 90 9.51 16.46 15.82
CA GLN A 90 10.91 16.90 15.79
C GLN A 90 11.42 17.20 17.22
N LYS A 91 12.73 17.05 17.38
CA LYS A 91 13.38 17.43 18.65
C LYS A 91 13.29 18.93 18.91
N PRO A 92 13.35 19.37 20.18
CA PRO A 92 13.38 20.79 20.52
C PRO A 92 14.69 21.45 20.08
N GLN A 93 14.73 22.76 20.07
CA GLN A 93 15.96 23.50 19.82
C GLN A 93 17.00 23.14 20.90
N GLY A 94 18.24 22.84 20.45
CA GLY A 94 19.30 22.34 21.33
C GLY A 94 19.15 20.87 21.72
N GLY A 95 18.15 20.17 21.18
CA GLY A 95 17.91 18.76 21.43
C GLY A 95 19.06 17.86 20.96
N ARG A 96 19.31 16.77 21.73
CA ARG A 96 20.48 15.91 21.56
C ARG A 96 20.13 14.54 20.95
N GLN A 97 18.85 14.27 20.72
CA GLN A 97 18.42 13.09 19.98
C GLN A 97 18.60 13.31 18.48
N GLN A 98 18.85 12.27 17.76
CA GLN A 98 18.98 12.18 16.30
C GLN A 98 19.69 13.36 15.60
N PRO A 99 20.53 13.11 14.60
CA PRO A 99 21.25 14.13 13.85
C PRO A 99 20.34 14.80 12.79
N THR A 100 19.24 15.44 13.24
CA THR A 100 18.26 16.12 12.38
C THR A 100 18.11 17.58 12.79
N GLY A 101 17.41 18.35 11.99
CA GLY A 101 16.98 19.70 12.37
C GLY A 101 16.05 19.66 13.59
N ASP A 102 16.21 20.65 14.47
CA ASP A 102 15.26 20.90 15.53
C ASP A 102 13.96 21.53 14.99
N VAL A 103 12.94 21.55 15.82
CA VAL A 103 11.59 22.02 15.46
C VAL A 103 11.63 23.44 14.88
N LEU A 104 12.43 24.37 15.40
CA LEU A 104 12.47 25.76 14.94
C LEU A 104 13.21 25.89 13.60
N THR A 105 14.26 25.10 13.41
CA THR A 105 15.02 25.05 12.15
C THR A 105 14.15 24.52 11.00
N VAL A 106 13.30 23.52 11.23
CA VAL A 106 12.55 22.88 10.15
C VAL A 106 11.11 23.40 9.99
N ALA A 107 10.54 24.09 10.97
CA ALA A 107 9.16 24.57 10.89
C ALA A 107 8.86 25.43 9.64
N PRO A 108 9.75 26.35 9.18
CA PRO A 108 9.49 27.09 7.95
C PRO A 108 9.43 26.20 6.71
N LYS A 109 10.22 25.11 6.68
CA LYS A 109 10.21 24.13 5.60
C LYS A 109 8.91 23.30 5.62
N ALA A 110 8.50 22.83 6.80
CA ALA A 110 7.23 22.15 7.00
C ALA A 110 6.05 23.04 6.55
N ALA A 111 6.05 24.32 6.94
CA ALA A 111 5.03 25.29 6.54
C ALA A 111 4.92 25.46 5.01
N ARG A 112 6.07 25.48 4.29
CA ARG A 112 6.04 25.54 2.80
C ARG A 112 5.40 24.30 2.17
N ALA A 113 5.38 23.17 2.87
CA ALA A 113 4.70 21.95 2.45
C ALA A 113 3.25 21.84 2.98
N GLY A 114 2.77 22.85 3.71
CA GLY A 114 1.45 22.84 4.36
C GLY A 114 1.39 22.03 5.65
N ALA A 115 2.55 21.57 6.16
CA ALA A 115 2.65 20.72 7.35
C ALA A 115 2.82 21.51 8.64
N LYS A 116 2.46 20.85 9.74
CA LYS A 116 2.72 21.29 11.11
C LYS A 116 3.95 20.58 11.68
N VAL A 117 4.37 21.03 12.86
CA VAL A 117 5.45 20.42 13.62
C VAL A 117 5.01 20.16 15.07
N VAL A 118 5.42 19.04 15.64
CA VAL A 118 5.28 18.73 17.06
C VAL A 118 6.65 18.85 17.71
N ASN A 119 6.72 19.57 18.84
CA ASN A 119 7.93 19.74 19.62
C ASN A 119 8.02 18.65 20.70
N ARG A 120 8.85 17.61 20.50
CA ARG A 120 9.07 16.52 21.45
C ARG A 120 10.13 16.97 22.48
N LEU A 121 9.67 17.46 23.64
CA LEU A 121 10.51 18.13 24.63
C LEU A 121 11.56 17.22 25.26
N SER A 122 11.24 15.93 25.49
CA SER A 122 12.18 14.94 26.07
C SER A 122 13.47 14.81 25.27
N ASP A 123 13.43 15.06 23.96
CA ASP A 123 14.57 14.94 23.07
C ASP A 123 15.64 16.04 23.28
N TYR A 124 15.37 16.96 24.20
CA TYR A 124 16.40 17.82 24.72
C TYR A 124 17.56 17.05 25.36
N TYR A 125 17.25 15.92 25.99
CA TYR A 125 18.24 15.05 26.61
C TYR A 125 18.81 14.04 25.62
N ALA A 126 20.07 13.69 25.84
CA ALA A 126 20.72 12.57 25.16
C ALA A 126 20.38 11.24 25.84
N GLY A 127 20.71 10.14 25.16
CA GLY A 127 20.68 8.79 25.71
C GLY A 127 19.35 8.08 25.53
N TRP A 128 19.39 6.78 25.79
CA TRP A 128 18.25 5.87 25.80
C TRP A 128 18.48 4.81 26.88
N PRO A 129 17.83 4.92 28.06
CA PRO A 129 16.90 5.97 28.51
C PRO A 129 17.50 7.37 28.54
N TYR A 130 16.64 8.40 28.52
CA TYR A 130 17.06 9.80 28.56
C TYR A 130 17.89 10.14 29.81
N GLN A 131 18.94 10.95 29.63
CA GLN A 131 19.74 11.53 30.70
C GLN A 131 18.99 12.68 31.40
N PHE A 132 17.79 12.36 31.90
CA PHE A 132 16.85 13.33 32.47
C PHE A 132 17.34 13.87 33.84
N SER A 133 17.02 15.13 34.14
CA SER A 133 17.27 15.77 35.43
C SER A 133 16.17 16.74 35.82
N TRP A 134 15.55 16.49 36.96
CA TRP A 134 14.57 17.42 37.54
C TRP A 134 15.13 18.82 37.78
N SER A 135 16.42 18.97 38.08
CA SER A 135 17.04 20.28 38.37
C SER A 135 17.04 21.21 37.15
N THR A 136 16.86 20.68 35.94
CA THR A 136 16.87 21.45 34.68
C THR A 136 15.56 21.42 33.93
N TRP A 137 14.70 20.41 34.19
CA TRP A 137 13.58 20.09 33.30
C TRP A 137 12.59 21.24 33.11
N LEU A 138 12.07 21.84 34.17
CA LEU A 138 11.07 22.92 34.04
C LEU A 138 11.66 24.14 33.34
N ASN A 139 12.94 24.45 33.59
CA ASN A 139 13.62 25.51 32.83
C ASN A 139 13.72 25.18 31.33
N VAL A 140 13.97 23.90 30.97
CA VAL A 140 13.96 23.47 29.56
C VAL A 140 12.58 23.72 28.95
N VAL A 141 11.50 23.34 29.65
CA VAL A 141 10.12 23.59 29.19
C VAL A 141 9.88 25.10 28.94
N ASP A 142 10.25 25.94 29.92
CA ASP A 142 10.11 27.39 29.83
C ASP A 142 10.89 27.97 28.64
N ASP A 143 12.15 27.57 28.51
CA ASP A 143 13.03 28.00 27.42
C ASP A 143 12.48 27.60 26.06
N GLN A 144 11.97 26.36 25.89
CA GLN A 144 11.39 25.91 24.63
C GLN A 144 10.14 26.69 24.26
N ILE A 145 9.27 27.00 25.21
CA ILE A 145 8.08 27.83 24.98
C ILE A 145 8.50 29.26 24.60
N ALA A 146 9.45 29.85 25.32
CA ALA A 146 9.94 31.20 25.04
C ALA A 146 10.59 31.29 23.66
N GLN A 147 11.44 30.32 23.28
CA GLN A 147 12.10 30.25 21.97
C GLN A 147 11.09 30.07 20.84
N THR A 148 10.09 29.19 21.04
CA THR A 148 9.00 28.98 20.06
C THR A 148 8.27 30.28 19.78
N ARG A 149 7.90 31.02 20.81
CA ARG A 149 7.26 32.36 20.67
C ARG A 149 8.16 33.38 19.96
N ALA A 150 9.42 33.44 20.38
CA ALA A 150 10.38 34.39 19.80
C ALA A 150 10.69 34.08 18.34
N SER A 151 10.58 32.83 17.91
CA SER A 151 10.84 32.42 16.51
C SER A 151 9.78 32.91 15.53
N GLY A 152 8.57 33.18 16.00
CA GLY A 152 7.43 33.58 15.16
C GLY A 152 6.86 32.48 14.26
N ILE A 153 7.21 31.20 14.49
CA ILE A 153 6.58 30.09 13.75
C ILE A 153 5.07 30.05 14.05
N THR A 154 4.28 29.69 13.05
CA THR A 154 2.81 29.65 13.15
C THR A 154 2.22 28.26 12.96
N ASN A 155 3.07 27.25 12.72
CA ASN A 155 2.67 25.90 12.39
C ASN A 155 3.05 24.86 13.47
N LEU A 156 3.22 25.29 14.74
CA LEU A 156 3.33 24.36 15.86
C LEU A 156 1.99 23.65 16.09
N ALA A 157 1.95 22.32 16.04
CA ALA A 157 0.79 21.50 16.29
C ALA A 157 0.57 21.24 17.79
N ALA A 158 1.65 20.84 18.48
CA ALA A 158 1.59 20.45 19.89
C ALA A 158 2.98 20.45 20.54
N TYR A 159 2.98 20.43 21.88
CA TYR A 159 4.11 19.97 22.69
C TYR A 159 3.87 18.51 23.08
N ALA A 160 4.86 17.64 22.85
CA ALA A 160 4.91 16.27 23.37
C ALA A 160 5.93 16.22 24.53
N PRO A 161 5.49 16.16 25.78
CA PRO A 161 6.38 16.25 26.94
C PRO A 161 7.42 15.14 27.03
N TRP A 162 7.06 13.91 26.66
CA TRP A 162 7.92 12.74 26.79
C TRP A 162 7.78 11.81 25.60
N ASN A 163 8.69 10.84 25.50
CA ASN A 163 8.70 9.78 24.52
C ASN A 163 8.89 8.42 25.19
N GLU A 164 7.94 7.49 24.97
CA GLU A 164 7.99 6.10 25.41
C GLU A 164 8.34 5.95 26.89
N SER A 165 7.54 6.53 27.77
CA SER A 165 7.78 6.46 29.20
C SER A 165 7.82 5.04 29.75
N ASP A 166 7.08 4.11 29.15
CA ASP A 166 7.10 2.68 29.43
C ASP A 166 8.48 2.02 29.13
N ASN A 167 9.28 2.59 28.23
CA ASN A 167 10.63 2.13 27.90
C ASN A 167 11.76 3.02 28.44
N THR A 168 11.51 4.31 28.64
CA THR A 168 12.57 5.30 28.86
C THR A 168 12.50 6.01 30.19
N TRP A 169 11.38 5.92 30.92
CA TRP A 169 11.26 6.53 32.24
C TRP A 169 11.93 5.66 33.33
N LEU A 170 12.81 6.25 34.08
CA LEU A 170 13.48 5.57 35.21
C LEU A 170 12.74 5.85 36.51
N SER A 171 12.38 4.82 37.26
CA SER A 171 11.68 4.92 38.55
C SER A 171 12.44 5.75 39.62
N ALA A 172 13.76 5.88 39.48
CA ALA A 172 14.57 6.78 40.32
C ALA A 172 14.17 8.26 40.19
N ASN A 173 13.47 8.63 39.10
CA ASN A 173 12.96 9.99 38.88
C ASN A 173 11.56 10.23 39.46
N GLY A 174 10.98 9.24 40.17
CA GLY A 174 9.59 9.24 40.62
C GLY A 174 8.63 8.55 39.65
N THR A 175 7.33 8.78 39.83
CA THR A 175 6.34 8.23 38.90
C THR A 175 6.23 9.08 37.61
N PHE A 176 5.87 8.46 36.50
CA PHE A 176 5.62 9.19 35.25
C PHE A 176 4.40 10.10 35.38
N GLU A 177 3.41 9.72 36.15
CA GLU A 177 2.20 10.51 36.41
C GLU A 177 2.51 11.82 37.14
N ASP A 178 3.48 11.81 38.09
CA ASP A 178 3.95 13.04 38.73
C ASP A 178 4.70 13.93 37.73
N PHE A 179 5.58 13.35 36.92
CA PHE A 179 6.26 14.06 35.83
C PHE A 179 5.24 14.71 34.88
N TRP A 180 4.27 13.92 34.40
CA TRP A 180 3.22 14.43 33.52
C TRP A 180 2.47 15.60 34.12
N THR A 181 1.98 15.41 35.35
CA THR A 181 1.18 16.42 36.05
C THR A 181 1.95 17.73 36.21
N ARG A 182 3.22 17.67 36.61
CA ARG A 182 4.07 18.85 36.81
C ARG A 182 4.41 19.53 35.48
N THR A 183 4.77 18.77 34.49
CA THR A 183 5.11 19.30 33.16
C THR A 183 3.88 19.90 32.46
N TYR A 184 2.74 19.24 32.51
CA TYR A 184 1.48 19.76 31.95
C TYR A 184 1.14 21.12 32.57
N ARG A 185 1.19 21.23 33.89
CA ARG A 185 0.92 22.49 34.60
C ARG A 185 1.92 23.59 34.28
N GLU A 186 3.20 23.26 34.14
CA GLU A 186 4.22 24.23 33.72
C GLU A 186 3.95 24.76 32.34
N ILE A 187 3.70 23.88 31.35
CA ILE A 187 3.34 24.32 29.99
C ILE A 187 2.11 25.23 30.05
N ARG A 188 1.04 24.84 30.75
CA ARG A 188 -0.20 25.62 30.85
C ARG A 188 -0.01 26.96 31.58
N SER A 189 0.95 27.06 32.48
CA SER A 189 1.30 28.33 33.13
C SER A 189 1.90 29.36 32.17
N LYS A 190 2.52 28.90 31.08
CA LYS A 190 3.20 29.73 30.08
C LYS A 190 2.41 29.81 28.77
N ASP A 191 1.77 28.69 28.35
CA ASP A 191 1.03 28.59 27.09
C ASP A 191 -0.31 27.85 27.31
N THR A 192 -1.39 28.62 27.19
CA THR A 192 -2.75 28.10 27.37
C THR A 192 -3.41 27.66 26.07
N THR A 193 -2.74 27.82 24.94
CA THR A 193 -3.34 27.67 23.60
C THR A 193 -2.78 26.51 22.79
N THR A 194 -1.47 26.28 22.84
CA THR A 194 -0.86 25.17 22.10
C THR A 194 -1.27 23.84 22.70
N PRO A 195 -1.75 22.89 21.93
CA PRO A 195 -2.11 21.55 22.40
C PRO A 195 -0.93 20.85 23.10
N ILE A 196 -1.25 20.03 24.13
CA ILE A 196 -0.31 19.11 24.75
C ILE A 196 -0.75 17.70 24.36
N GLN A 197 0.14 16.95 23.74
CA GLN A 197 -0.13 15.57 23.34
C GLN A 197 0.70 14.56 24.12
N GLY A 198 0.13 13.39 24.33
CA GLY A 198 0.76 12.30 25.09
C GLY A 198 -0.28 11.28 25.59
N PRO A 199 0.19 10.29 26.33
CA PRO A 199 1.48 10.12 27.02
C PRO A 199 2.64 9.64 26.13
N SER A 200 2.40 9.35 24.85
CA SER A 200 3.43 8.86 23.91
C SER A 200 4.04 7.54 24.35
N PHE A 201 3.20 6.60 24.81
CA PHE A 201 3.63 5.24 25.11
C PHE A 201 4.14 4.56 23.85
N SER A 202 5.05 3.60 24.00
CA SER A 202 5.53 2.76 22.91
C SER A 202 4.38 1.88 22.35
N ASP A 203 4.68 0.81 21.68
CA ASP A 203 3.67 -0.10 21.09
C ASP A 203 2.72 -0.75 22.15
N ASN A 204 2.92 -0.53 23.45
CA ASN A 204 2.15 -1.10 24.54
C ASN A 204 1.32 -0.03 25.27
N ILE A 205 -0.01 -0.05 25.08
CA ILE A 205 -0.94 0.86 25.73
C ILE A 205 -1.53 0.32 27.05
N SER A 206 -0.94 -0.74 27.66
CA SER A 206 -1.47 -1.34 28.89
C SER A 206 -1.58 -0.33 30.06
N ASP A 207 -0.68 0.63 30.13
CA ASP A 207 -0.66 1.65 31.17
C ASP A 207 -1.58 2.86 30.89
N MET A 208 -2.25 2.90 29.75
CA MET A 208 -3.15 4.00 29.39
C MET A 208 -4.31 4.17 30.39
N ASP A 209 -4.82 3.07 30.96
CA ASP A 209 -5.87 3.12 31.98
C ASP A 209 -5.40 3.85 33.24
N ASN A 210 -4.21 3.53 33.74
CA ASN A 210 -3.61 4.18 34.90
C ASN A 210 -3.29 5.66 34.64
N PHE A 211 -2.71 5.93 33.48
CA PHE A 211 -2.39 7.29 33.06
C PHE A 211 -3.64 8.19 32.99
N LEU A 212 -4.69 7.78 32.26
CA LEU A 212 -5.90 8.58 32.09
C LEU A 212 -6.65 8.77 33.41
N ARG A 213 -6.69 7.74 34.28
CA ARG A 213 -7.27 7.87 35.60
C ARG A 213 -6.59 8.98 36.41
N ASN A 214 -5.23 8.98 36.42
CA ASN A 214 -4.46 10.02 37.10
C ASN A 214 -4.64 11.40 36.45
N ALA A 215 -4.62 11.48 35.14
CA ALA A 215 -4.78 12.73 34.40
C ALA A 215 -6.15 13.40 34.69
N VAL A 216 -7.22 12.61 34.81
CA VAL A 216 -8.54 13.12 35.24
C VAL A 216 -8.49 13.60 36.68
N ALA A 217 -7.92 12.82 37.60
CA ALA A 217 -7.83 13.19 39.03
C ALA A 217 -7.02 14.48 39.26
N THR A 218 -6.03 14.75 38.42
CA THR A 218 -5.14 15.92 38.54
C THR A 218 -5.53 17.09 37.61
N ASN A 219 -6.59 16.94 36.83
CA ASN A 219 -7.04 17.87 35.79
C ASN A 219 -5.92 18.18 34.76
N THR A 220 -5.28 17.13 34.25
CA THR A 220 -4.18 17.21 33.27
C THR A 220 -4.38 16.26 32.09
N VAL A 221 -5.65 16.02 31.70
CA VAL A 221 -5.95 15.22 30.51
C VAL A 221 -5.33 15.87 29.28
N PRO A 222 -4.56 15.14 28.47
CA PRO A 222 -3.97 15.68 27.25
C PRO A 222 -5.05 16.23 26.28
N ASP A 223 -4.68 17.22 25.49
CA ASP A 223 -5.58 17.72 24.42
C ASP A 223 -5.65 16.73 23.26
N ILE A 224 -4.55 16.01 23.01
CA ILE A 224 -4.40 14.96 22.00
C ILE A 224 -3.86 13.72 22.71
N ILE A 225 -4.59 12.60 22.66
CA ILE A 225 -4.09 11.33 23.22
C ILE A 225 -3.16 10.69 22.18
N ALA A 226 -1.92 10.40 22.57
CA ALA A 226 -0.89 9.92 21.65
C ALA A 226 -0.20 8.66 22.16
N TRP A 227 0.14 7.74 21.22
CA TRP A 227 0.98 6.55 21.43
C TRP A 227 1.61 6.11 20.11
N HIS A 228 2.36 4.98 20.13
CA HIS A 228 3.03 4.42 18.96
C HIS A 228 2.43 3.08 18.53
N GLU A 229 2.58 2.75 17.24
CA GLU A 229 2.14 1.49 16.62
C GLU A 229 3.30 0.85 15.81
N LEU A 230 4.28 0.32 16.55
CA LEU A 230 5.59 -0.08 16.00
C LEU A 230 5.72 -1.57 15.66
N THR A 231 4.65 -2.38 15.84
CA THR A 231 4.74 -3.83 15.59
C THR A 231 3.94 -4.29 14.38
N ARG A 232 2.70 -3.86 14.22
CA ARG A 232 1.83 -4.28 13.11
C ARG A 232 0.54 -3.47 13.03
N SER A 233 0.09 -3.17 11.83
CA SER A 233 -1.14 -2.41 11.59
C SER A 233 -2.41 -3.09 12.12
N SER A 234 -2.42 -4.40 12.31
CA SER A 234 -3.61 -5.15 12.79
C SER A 234 -4.03 -4.84 14.23
N LYS A 235 -3.16 -4.21 15.04
CA LYS A 235 -3.47 -3.79 16.42
C LYS A 235 -4.31 -2.52 16.47
N ILE A 236 -4.12 -1.60 15.55
CA ILE A 236 -4.61 -0.22 15.58
C ILE A 236 -6.10 -0.13 15.95
N ALA A 237 -6.93 -0.97 15.32
CA ALA A 237 -8.37 -0.93 15.59
C ALA A 237 -8.73 -1.30 17.04
N GLY A 238 -8.00 -2.25 17.62
CA GLY A 238 -8.15 -2.66 19.02
C GLY A 238 -7.68 -1.58 19.98
N ASP A 239 -6.56 -0.95 19.69
CA ASP A 239 -5.95 0.05 20.55
C ASP A 239 -6.76 1.35 20.54
N VAL A 240 -7.23 1.81 19.38
CA VAL A 240 -8.18 2.93 19.27
C VAL A 240 -9.49 2.64 20.04
N ALA A 241 -10.04 1.43 19.88
CA ALA A 241 -11.25 1.05 20.62
C ALA A 241 -11.02 1.02 22.13
N THR A 242 -9.86 0.57 22.60
CA THR A 242 -9.47 0.56 24.00
C THR A 242 -9.39 1.99 24.55
N VAL A 243 -8.69 2.89 23.88
CA VAL A 243 -8.56 4.30 24.31
C VAL A 243 -9.93 4.97 24.34
N THR A 244 -10.76 4.79 23.31
CA THR A 244 -12.14 5.34 23.28
C THR A 244 -13.00 4.80 24.43
N ALA A 245 -12.84 3.52 24.79
CA ALA A 245 -13.53 2.94 25.95
C ALA A 245 -13.06 3.55 27.29
N LEU A 246 -11.76 3.85 27.41
CA LEU A 246 -11.20 4.51 28.57
C LEU A 246 -11.66 5.98 28.71
N GLU A 247 -11.73 6.72 27.60
CA GLU A 247 -12.34 8.07 27.60
C GLU A 247 -13.76 8.03 28.16
N LYS A 248 -14.58 7.11 27.65
CA LYS A 248 -15.94 6.92 28.16
C LYS A 248 -15.98 6.51 29.64
N LYS A 249 -15.09 5.60 30.06
CA LYS A 249 -14.98 5.13 31.46
C LYS A 249 -14.72 6.27 32.43
N TYR A 250 -13.86 7.22 32.05
CA TYR A 250 -13.44 8.33 32.88
C TYR A 250 -14.18 9.65 32.62
N GLY A 251 -15.21 9.65 31.77
CA GLY A 251 -15.99 10.85 31.42
C GLY A 251 -15.18 11.90 30.67
N ILE A 252 -14.13 11.48 29.96
CA ILE A 252 -13.34 12.36 29.09
C ILE A 252 -14.13 12.59 27.80
N SER A 253 -14.32 13.85 27.40
CA SER A 253 -14.84 14.16 26.06
C SER A 253 -13.88 13.64 25.01
N PRO A 254 -14.36 13.06 23.89
CA PRO A 254 -13.48 12.48 22.87
C PRO A 254 -12.35 13.41 22.46
N ARG A 255 -11.13 12.93 22.53
CA ARG A 255 -9.92 13.65 22.18
C ARG A 255 -9.45 13.23 20.78
N PRO A 256 -8.81 14.11 20.01
CA PRO A 256 -8.05 13.70 18.85
C PRO A 256 -7.02 12.64 19.25
N ILE A 257 -6.81 11.65 18.38
CA ILE A 257 -5.81 10.59 18.56
C ILE A 257 -4.65 10.83 17.61
N ALA A 258 -3.41 10.85 18.10
CA ALA A 258 -2.19 10.89 17.33
C ALA A 258 -1.40 9.58 17.48
N ILE A 259 -0.84 9.10 16.37
CA ILE A 259 0.08 7.95 16.35
C ILE A 259 1.46 8.48 15.98
N GLU A 260 2.23 8.91 17.00
CA GLU A 260 3.48 9.66 16.83
C GLU A 260 4.61 8.86 16.17
N GLU A 261 4.50 7.55 16.14
CA GLU A 261 5.41 6.63 15.44
C GLU A 261 4.64 5.40 14.99
N TYR A 262 4.73 5.05 13.71
CA TYR A 262 4.12 3.81 13.21
C TYR A 262 5.02 3.05 12.24
N ALA A 263 4.75 1.78 12.06
CA ALA A 263 5.40 0.76 11.28
C ALA A 263 6.65 0.13 11.92
N ALA A 264 6.71 -1.19 11.84
CA ALA A 264 7.84 -1.99 12.34
C ALA A 264 9.10 -1.82 11.48
N PRO A 265 10.29 -2.15 12.03
CA PRO A 265 11.56 -2.07 11.27
C PRO A 265 11.55 -2.83 9.94
N ALA A 266 10.80 -3.94 9.86
CA ALA A 266 10.69 -4.74 8.64
C ALA A 266 9.67 -4.20 7.63
N GLU A 267 8.80 -3.27 8.04
CA GLU A 267 7.69 -2.75 7.25
C GLU A 267 7.99 -1.38 6.63
N VAL A 268 8.84 -0.58 7.29
CA VAL A 268 9.25 0.73 6.78
C VAL A 268 10.00 0.60 5.45
N GLY A 269 9.59 1.36 4.45
CA GLY A 269 10.09 1.27 3.08
C GLY A 269 9.46 0.15 2.25
N VAL A 270 8.51 -0.62 2.81
CA VAL A 270 7.76 -1.68 2.11
C VAL A 270 6.33 -1.20 1.81
N PRO A 271 6.02 -0.78 0.58
CA PRO A 271 4.74 -0.15 0.26
C PRO A 271 3.54 -1.03 0.63
N GLY A 272 3.58 -2.33 0.36
CA GLY A 272 2.47 -3.24 0.66
C GLY A 272 2.15 -3.34 2.16
N ALA A 273 3.15 -3.31 3.03
CA ALA A 273 2.97 -3.33 4.48
C ALA A 273 2.36 -2.01 5.00
N LEU A 274 2.80 -0.87 4.44
CA LEU A 274 2.38 0.45 4.88
C LEU A 274 0.91 0.77 4.55
N VAL A 275 0.34 0.14 3.52
CA VAL A 275 -1.08 0.33 3.17
C VAL A 275 -2.01 0.03 4.34
N GLY A 276 -1.72 -1.02 5.11
CA GLY A 276 -2.56 -1.40 6.25
C GLY A 276 -2.64 -0.34 7.35
N TYR A 277 -1.58 0.44 7.54
CA TYR A 277 -1.54 1.59 8.45
C TYR A 277 -2.39 2.74 7.90
N LEU A 278 -2.07 3.21 6.68
CA LEU A 278 -2.81 4.27 5.97
C LEU A 278 -4.33 4.03 6.02
N ALA A 279 -4.75 2.82 5.62
CA ALA A 279 -6.15 2.46 5.52
C ALA A 279 -6.88 2.48 6.88
N LYS A 280 -6.22 2.01 7.95
CA LYS A 280 -6.81 1.99 9.28
C LYS A 280 -6.86 3.38 9.91
N PHE A 281 -5.82 4.20 9.75
CA PHE A 281 -5.86 5.58 10.24
C PHE A 281 -7.00 6.36 9.59
N GLU A 282 -7.20 6.18 8.28
CA GLU A 282 -8.32 6.80 7.58
C GLU A 282 -9.67 6.27 8.07
N ARG A 283 -9.88 4.97 8.21
CA ARG A 283 -11.15 4.40 8.67
C ARG A 283 -11.50 4.77 10.10
N LEU A 284 -10.51 4.85 10.98
CA LEU A 284 -10.71 5.08 12.42
C LEU A 284 -10.75 6.56 12.80
N GLY A 285 -10.48 7.47 11.87
CA GLY A 285 -10.51 8.90 12.14
C GLY A 285 -9.35 9.37 13.02
N VAL A 286 -8.18 8.74 12.89
CA VAL A 286 -6.96 9.22 13.53
C VAL A 286 -6.69 10.66 13.10
N HIS A 287 -6.23 11.51 14.00
CA HIS A 287 -6.02 12.93 13.79
C HIS A 287 -4.74 13.21 12.99
N ASP A 288 -3.66 12.58 13.39
CA ASP A 288 -2.39 12.56 12.66
C ASP A 288 -1.59 11.29 12.98
N ALA A 289 -0.67 10.92 12.07
CA ALA A 289 0.20 9.79 12.26
C ALA A 289 1.54 10.01 11.56
N GLU A 290 2.64 9.67 12.26
CA GLU A 290 4.00 9.91 11.84
C GLU A 290 4.72 8.59 11.56
N LEU A 291 5.17 8.44 10.31
CA LEU A 291 5.97 7.28 9.92
C LEU A 291 7.30 7.28 10.66
N ALA A 292 7.57 6.21 11.40
CA ALA A 292 8.86 5.98 12.04
C ALA A 292 9.97 5.83 11.00
N PHE A 293 11.22 5.99 11.41
CA PHE A 293 12.38 5.67 10.59
C PHE A 293 13.23 4.60 11.30
N TRP A 294 13.87 3.74 10.52
CA TRP A 294 14.71 2.68 11.07
C TRP A 294 16.08 2.59 10.38
N ASN A 295 16.30 3.40 9.34
CA ASN A 295 17.55 3.45 8.61
C ASN A 295 18.23 4.80 8.78
N GLN A 296 17.55 5.90 8.44
CA GLN A 296 18.14 7.24 8.50
C GLN A 296 17.09 8.30 8.82
N SER A 297 17.31 9.06 9.90
CA SER A 297 16.53 10.26 10.18
C SER A 297 16.76 11.34 9.11
N GLY A 298 15.77 12.20 8.89
CA GLY A 298 15.83 13.26 7.87
C GLY A 298 15.56 12.79 6.44
N ALA A 299 14.98 11.59 6.28
CA ALA A 299 14.66 10.98 4.98
C ALA A 299 13.15 10.66 4.83
N LEU A 300 12.26 11.50 5.41
CA LEU A 300 10.80 11.37 5.38
C LEU A 300 10.30 10.00 5.91
N GLY A 301 10.87 9.49 7.01
CA GLY A 301 10.49 8.16 7.53
C GLY A 301 10.93 7.03 6.60
N ASP A 302 12.17 7.10 6.12
CA ASP A 302 12.74 6.14 5.16
C ASP A 302 11.96 5.99 3.83
N LEU A 303 11.21 7.01 3.40
CA LEU A 303 10.62 7.08 2.05
C LEU A 303 11.67 7.47 0.99
N LEU A 304 12.81 8.00 1.42
CA LEU A 304 13.95 8.32 0.57
C LEU A 304 15.14 7.41 0.89
N THR A 305 16.02 7.22 -0.07
CA THR A 305 17.23 6.40 0.09
C THR A 305 18.28 7.03 1.03
N GLY A 306 18.05 8.25 1.47
CA GLY A 306 18.86 9.05 2.40
C GLY A 306 18.37 10.48 2.46
N GLN A 307 18.99 11.35 3.26
CA GLN A 307 18.57 12.76 3.48
C GLN A 307 18.51 13.60 2.19
N GLY A 308 19.42 13.37 1.26
CA GLY A 308 19.44 13.95 -0.08
C GLY A 308 19.13 12.92 -1.17
N GLY A 309 18.56 11.77 -0.78
CA GLY A 309 18.36 10.63 -1.66
C GLY A 309 17.14 10.73 -2.57
N SER A 310 17.00 9.71 -3.41
CA SER A 310 15.88 9.55 -4.34
C SER A 310 14.71 8.81 -3.67
N PRO A 311 13.48 8.94 -4.21
CA PRO A 311 12.33 8.14 -3.81
C PRO A 311 12.60 6.63 -3.86
N ASN A 312 12.17 5.87 -2.85
CA ASN A 312 12.07 4.42 -2.91
C ASN A 312 10.63 3.98 -3.27
N GLY A 313 10.35 2.67 -3.25
CA GLY A 313 9.02 2.17 -3.60
C GLY A 313 7.89 2.70 -2.71
N ALA A 314 8.14 2.85 -1.40
CA ALA A 314 7.14 3.34 -0.47
C ALA A 314 6.79 4.81 -0.70
N TYR A 315 7.73 5.64 -1.16
CA TYR A 315 7.45 7.04 -1.50
C TYR A 315 6.30 7.16 -2.52
N TRP A 316 6.24 6.29 -3.51
CA TRP A 316 5.22 6.34 -4.55
C TRP A 316 3.83 5.95 -4.04
N LEU A 317 3.74 5.07 -3.06
CA LEU A 317 2.49 4.82 -2.33
C LEU A 317 1.99 6.10 -1.64
N TYR A 318 2.89 6.80 -0.91
CA TYR A 318 2.53 8.06 -0.24
C TYR A 318 2.20 9.17 -1.24
N LYS A 319 2.85 9.17 -2.41
CA LYS A 319 2.53 10.10 -3.49
C LYS A 319 1.11 9.87 -4.04
N TRP A 320 0.71 8.63 -4.28
CA TRP A 320 -0.67 8.32 -4.67
C TRP A 320 -1.69 8.71 -3.59
N TYR A 321 -1.38 8.40 -2.34
CA TYR A 321 -2.22 8.81 -1.22
C TYR A 321 -2.33 10.33 -1.11
N ALA A 322 -1.25 11.07 -1.32
CA ALA A 322 -1.24 12.53 -1.36
C ALA A 322 -2.03 13.11 -2.55
N ASP A 323 -2.16 12.38 -3.66
CA ASP A 323 -2.94 12.81 -4.83
C ASP A 323 -4.45 12.58 -4.64
N MET A 324 -4.87 11.80 -3.67
CA MET A 324 -6.28 11.67 -3.29
C MET A 324 -6.87 13.04 -2.94
N SER A 325 -8.13 13.25 -3.27
CA SER A 325 -8.83 14.54 -3.04
C SER A 325 -10.33 14.34 -2.80
N GLY A 326 -11.00 15.36 -2.34
CA GLY A 326 -12.44 15.32 -2.06
C GLY A 326 -12.74 14.62 -0.75
N SER A 327 -13.40 13.47 -0.79
CA SER A 327 -13.81 12.72 0.40
C SER A 327 -13.24 11.30 0.40
N MET A 328 -12.79 10.85 1.56
CA MET A 328 -12.50 9.44 1.80
C MET A 328 -13.79 8.63 1.74
N LEU A 329 -13.69 7.44 1.17
CA LEU A 329 -14.79 6.49 1.01
C LEU A 329 -14.71 5.37 2.06
N VAL A 330 -15.86 4.77 2.34
CA VAL A 330 -15.91 3.57 3.19
C VAL A 330 -15.22 2.42 2.47
N THR A 331 -14.24 1.81 3.13
CA THR A 331 -13.55 0.60 2.68
C THR A 331 -13.73 -0.53 3.68
N THR A 332 -13.92 -1.75 3.19
CA THR A 332 -14.09 -2.95 4.01
C THR A 332 -13.10 -4.01 3.53
N PRO A 333 -11.98 -4.20 4.25
CA PRO A 333 -11.07 -5.30 3.98
C PRO A 333 -11.69 -6.62 4.45
N PRO A 334 -11.28 -7.78 3.92
CA PRO A 334 -11.81 -9.09 4.34
C PRO A 334 -11.39 -9.47 5.77
N ALA A 335 -10.29 -8.91 6.27
CA ALA A 335 -9.76 -9.17 7.62
C ALA A 335 -8.88 -7.99 8.10
N GLN A 336 -8.41 -8.05 9.34
CA GLN A 336 -7.45 -7.05 9.88
C GLN A 336 -6.03 -7.21 9.33
N THR A 337 -5.73 -8.33 8.70
CA THR A 337 -4.45 -8.67 8.03
C THR A 337 -4.71 -9.06 6.58
N GLY A 338 -3.67 -9.05 5.76
CA GLY A 338 -3.78 -9.32 4.32
C GLY A 338 -4.14 -8.06 3.55
N ILE A 339 -4.93 -8.22 2.48
CA ILE A 339 -5.29 -7.08 1.63
C ILE A 339 -6.10 -6.03 2.40
N ASP A 340 -5.65 -4.78 2.31
CA ASP A 340 -6.31 -3.61 2.89
C ASP A 340 -6.15 -2.42 1.94
N GLY A 341 -6.92 -1.34 2.15
CA GLY A 341 -6.82 -0.16 1.31
C GLY A 341 -7.67 1.02 1.77
N ALA A 342 -7.30 2.17 1.26
CA ALA A 342 -8.02 3.44 1.41
C ALA A 342 -8.50 3.93 0.04
N ALA A 343 -9.66 4.55 0.00
CA ALA A 343 -10.24 5.06 -1.24
C ALA A 343 -10.76 6.49 -1.06
N SER A 344 -10.72 7.27 -2.14
CA SER A 344 -11.30 8.61 -2.17
C SER A 344 -12.11 8.85 -3.45
N ARG A 345 -13.05 9.80 -3.37
CA ARG A 345 -13.74 10.35 -4.52
C ARG A 345 -13.53 11.86 -4.57
N ASN A 346 -13.05 12.36 -5.71
CA ASN A 346 -12.78 13.78 -5.87
C ASN A 346 -14.04 14.64 -5.75
N SER A 347 -13.89 15.94 -5.51
CA SER A 347 -15.01 16.88 -5.32
C SER A 347 -15.89 17.03 -6.55
N ALA A 348 -15.37 16.76 -7.76
CA ALA A 348 -16.16 16.75 -9.00
C ALA A 348 -17.01 15.48 -9.13
N GLY A 349 -16.80 14.47 -8.30
CA GLY A 349 -17.54 13.22 -8.29
C GLY A 349 -17.25 12.29 -9.48
N ASN A 350 -16.21 12.57 -10.26
CA ASN A 350 -15.89 11.87 -11.51
C ASN A 350 -14.55 11.11 -11.49
N GLN A 351 -13.91 10.99 -10.34
CA GLN A 351 -12.70 10.19 -10.15
C GLN A 351 -12.73 9.51 -8.79
N ILE A 352 -12.43 8.22 -8.80
CA ILE A 352 -12.20 7.43 -7.59
C ILE A 352 -10.76 6.92 -7.65
N ASP A 353 -10.01 7.14 -6.57
CA ASP A 353 -8.66 6.61 -6.37
C ASP A 353 -8.69 5.61 -5.22
N VAL A 354 -8.03 4.46 -5.39
CA VAL A 354 -7.90 3.42 -4.37
C VAL A 354 -6.43 3.06 -4.25
N VAL A 355 -5.83 3.26 -3.07
CA VAL A 355 -4.51 2.69 -2.73
C VAL A 355 -4.74 1.41 -1.94
N PHE A 356 -4.06 0.32 -2.28
CA PHE A 356 -4.26 -0.97 -1.63
C PHE A 356 -2.98 -1.83 -1.66
N GLY A 357 -2.93 -2.90 -0.85
CA GLY A 357 -1.79 -3.81 -0.78
C GLY A 357 -1.86 -4.76 0.42
N GLY A 358 -0.77 -5.39 0.79
CA GLY A 358 -0.62 -6.26 1.96
C GLY A 358 -1.15 -7.69 1.78
N GLY A 359 -1.84 -7.99 0.67
CA GLY A 359 -2.24 -9.34 0.29
C GLY A 359 -1.21 -10.05 -0.60
N SER A 360 -1.47 -11.29 -0.95
CA SER A 360 -0.67 -12.05 -1.91
C SER A 360 -1.53 -12.98 -2.75
N GLY A 361 -1.13 -13.20 -4.02
CA GLY A 361 -1.86 -14.03 -4.96
C GLY A 361 -3.11 -13.34 -5.54
N ASP A 362 -4.01 -14.12 -6.10
CA ASP A 362 -5.21 -13.61 -6.77
C ASP A 362 -6.14 -12.92 -5.79
N SER A 363 -6.41 -11.67 -6.06
CA SER A 363 -7.18 -10.75 -5.23
C SER A 363 -8.09 -9.88 -6.11
N ALA A 364 -8.96 -9.10 -5.49
CA ALA A 364 -9.79 -8.15 -6.21
C ALA A 364 -10.07 -6.89 -5.39
N VAL A 365 -10.36 -5.80 -6.07
CA VAL A 365 -11.01 -4.62 -5.51
C VAL A 365 -12.40 -4.53 -6.11
N THR A 366 -13.44 -4.62 -5.27
CA THR A 366 -14.83 -4.44 -5.70
C THR A 366 -15.32 -3.06 -5.28
N VAL A 367 -15.79 -2.28 -6.24
CA VAL A 367 -16.32 -0.93 -6.03
C VAL A 367 -17.83 -0.97 -6.23
N ASN A 368 -18.58 -0.78 -5.15
CA ASN A 368 -20.03 -0.75 -5.13
C ASN A 368 -20.56 0.71 -5.14
N GLY A 369 -21.82 0.89 -5.47
CA GLY A 369 -22.50 2.20 -5.41
C GLY A 369 -22.22 3.12 -6.61
N LEU A 370 -21.53 2.66 -7.66
CA LEU A 370 -21.28 3.47 -8.86
C LEU A 370 -22.58 3.89 -9.58
N GLY A 371 -23.63 3.06 -9.52
CA GLY A 371 -24.91 3.36 -10.17
C GLY A 371 -25.67 4.55 -9.56
N SER A 372 -25.32 4.99 -8.36
CA SER A 372 -25.89 6.17 -7.72
C SER A 372 -25.13 7.46 -8.04
N LEU A 373 -23.98 7.36 -8.72
CA LEU A 373 -23.11 8.47 -9.06
C LEU A 373 -23.29 8.85 -10.54
N SER A 374 -23.88 10.00 -10.81
CA SER A 374 -24.25 10.44 -12.16
C SER A 374 -23.10 10.58 -13.13
N ALA A 375 -21.87 10.72 -12.64
CA ALA A 375 -20.66 10.80 -13.47
C ALA A 375 -20.25 9.45 -14.07
N PHE A 376 -20.66 8.33 -13.45
CA PHE A 376 -20.27 6.98 -13.88
C PHE A 376 -21.44 6.31 -14.59
N GLY A 377 -21.21 5.85 -15.82
CA GLY A 377 -22.22 5.15 -16.65
C GLY A 377 -22.12 3.63 -16.52
N SER A 378 -22.58 2.95 -17.55
CA SER A 378 -22.44 1.48 -17.69
C SER A 378 -21.01 1.02 -17.99
N THR A 379 -20.12 1.96 -18.28
CA THR A 379 -18.70 1.72 -18.58
C THR A 379 -17.86 2.76 -17.86
N VAL A 380 -16.75 2.33 -17.28
CA VAL A 380 -15.76 3.17 -16.60
C VAL A 380 -14.37 2.84 -17.12
N HIS A 381 -13.50 3.84 -17.15
CA HIS A 381 -12.09 3.66 -17.45
C HIS A 381 -11.34 3.37 -16.17
N VAL A 382 -10.54 2.29 -16.15
CA VAL A 382 -9.78 1.83 -14.97
C VAL A 382 -8.32 1.73 -15.34
N LYS A 383 -7.47 2.43 -14.58
CA LYS A 383 -6.02 2.28 -14.61
C LYS A 383 -5.56 1.63 -13.31
N VAL A 384 -4.78 0.58 -13.42
CA VAL A 384 -4.14 -0.12 -12.29
C VAL A 384 -2.63 0.08 -12.40
N GLU A 385 -2.02 0.55 -11.32
CA GLU A 385 -0.59 0.77 -11.21
C GLU A 385 -0.03 0.04 -9.98
N TYR A 386 1.28 -0.22 -9.99
CA TYR A 386 1.98 -0.75 -8.82
C TYR A 386 3.32 -0.05 -8.59
N THR A 387 3.78 -0.07 -7.35
CA THR A 387 5.13 0.32 -6.96
C THR A 387 5.83 -0.86 -6.29
N PRO A 388 7.02 -1.26 -6.79
CA PRO A 388 7.76 -2.39 -6.25
C PRO A 388 8.47 -2.06 -4.93
N SER A 389 8.95 -3.08 -4.24
CA SER A 389 9.74 -2.98 -3.01
C SER A 389 11.12 -3.64 -3.16
N PRO A 390 12.05 -3.04 -3.90
CA PRO A 390 13.41 -3.60 -4.05
C PRO A 390 14.28 -3.40 -2.80
N GLY A 391 13.79 -2.65 -1.81
CA GLY A 391 14.47 -2.32 -0.56
C GLY A 391 14.40 -0.82 -0.23
N ARG A 392 14.41 -0.49 1.08
CA ARG A 392 14.24 0.90 1.56
C ARG A 392 15.35 1.86 1.08
N THR A 393 16.53 1.35 0.81
CA THR A 393 17.69 2.13 0.33
C THR A 393 17.91 2.05 -1.18
N VAL A 394 16.96 1.43 -1.91
CA VAL A 394 17.01 1.30 -3.36
C VAL A 394 16.03 2.27 -4.01
N ALA A 395 16.52 3.09 -4.92
CA ALA A 395 15.69 4.07 -5.62
C ALA A 395 14.71 3.39 -6.59
N VAL A 396 13.49 3.91 -6.65
CA VAL A 396 12.47 3.55 -7.63
C VAL A 396 12.08 4.81 -8.40
N SER A 397 12.23 4.80 -9.72
CA SER A 397 12.03 5.98 -10.57
C SER A 397 10.57 6.41 -10.69
N GLY A 398 9.64 5.49 -10.50
CA GLY A 398 8.19 5.74 -10.57
C GLY A 398 7.38 4.45 -10.53
N PRO A 399 6.06 4.58 -10.47
CA PRO A 399 5.14 3.46 -10.60
C PRO A 399 5.16 2.86 -12.00
N SER A 400 4.75 1.60 -12.10
CA SER A 400 4.51 0.91 -13.37
C SER A 400 3.01 0.67 -13.57
N THR A 401 2.53 0.81 -14.81
CA THR A 401 1.15 0.47 -15.16
C THR A 401 1.02 -1.05 -15.28
N LEU A 402 0.10 -1.63 -14.53
CA LEU A 402 -0.25 -3.05 -14.59
C LEU A 402 -1.33 -3.31 -15.63
N SER A 403 -2.36 -2.43 -15.69
CA SER A 403 -3.41 -2.50 -16.69
C SER A 403 -4.10 -1.14 -16.85
N GLU A 404 -4.63 -0.89 -18.06
CA GLU A 404 -5.43 0.30 -18.33
C GLU A 404 -6.46 -0.07 -19.41
N SER A 405 -7.76 -0.04 -19.07
CA SER A 405 -8.84 -0.42 -19.99
C SER A 405 -10.20 0.03 -19.47
N ASP A 406 -11.21 -0.04 -20.35
CA ASP A 406 -12.59 0.17 -19.96
C ASP A 406 -13.20 -1.10 -19.36
N TYR A 407 -13.98 -0.94 -18.31
CA TYR A 407 -14.69 -1.99 -17.58
C TYR A 407 -16.18 -1.74 -17.60
N SER A 408 -16.97 -2.81 -17.72
CA SER A 408 -18.42 -2.75 -17.58
C SER A 408 -18.83 -2.64 -16.12
N VAL A 409 -19.77 -1.76 -15.83
CA VAL A 409 -20.44 -1.65 -14.53
C VAL A 409 -21.71 -2.47 -14.56
N SER A 410 -21.82 -3.48 -13.71
CA SER A 410 -23.00 -4.35 -13.61
C SER A 410 -23.70 -4.13 -12.28
N ASN A 411 -25.00 -3.82 -12.31
CA ASN A 411 -25.79 -3.53 -11.11
C ASN A 411 -25.17 -2.46 -10.20
N GLY A 412 -24.53 -1.45 -10.80
CA GLY A 412 -23.85 -0.39 -10.06
C GLY A 412 -22.55 -0.81 -9.37
N SER A 413 -22.00 -1.97 -9.71
CA SER A 413 -20.78 -2.53 -9.14
C SER A 413 -19.73 -2.81 -10.21
N LEU A 414 -18.47 -2.70 -9.82
CA LEU A 414 -17.29 -3.03 -10.59
C LEU A 414 -16.37 -3.93 -9.76
N THR A 415 -15.83 -4.98 -10.36
CA THR A 415 -14.75 -5.77 -9.74
C THR A 415 -13.49 -5.69 -10.61
N VAL A 416 -12.39 -5.26 -10.01
CA VAL A 416 -11.06 -5.17 -10.63
C VAL A 416 -10.20 -6.29 -10.07
N PRO A 417 -9.94 -7.36 -10.84
CA PRO A 417 -9.06 -8.45 -10.41
C PRO A 417 -7.59 -7.99 -10.49
N VAL A 418 -6.81 -8.32 -9.46
CA VAL A 418 -5.38 -8.02 -9.39
C VAL A 418 -4.66 -9.16 -8.68
N THR A 419 -3.63 -9.73 -9.30
CA THR A 419 -2.69 -10.61 -8.59
C THR A 419 -1.72 -9.73 -7.82
N VAL A 420 -1.71 -9.86 -6.50
CA VAL A 420 -0.94 -8.97 -5.62
C VAL A 420 0.31 -9.65 -5.07
N ASN A 421 1.40 -8.87 -4.98
CA ASN A 421 2.59 -9.20 -4.22
C ASN A 421 2.51 -8.49 -2.86
N SER A 422 2.74 -9.21 -1.77
CA SER A 422 2.55 -8.70 -0.40
C SER A 422 3.44 -7.50 -0.05
N THR A 423 4.55 -7.31 -0.76
CA THR A 423 5.47 -6.19 -0.53
C THR A 423 5.19 -4.97 -1.40
N TYR A 424 4.39 -5.12 -2.48
CA TYR A 424 4.08 -4.05 -3.41
C TYR A 424 2.89 -3.21 -2.95
N GLY A 425 2.93 -1.92 -3.29
CA GLY A 425 1.76 -1.05 -3.21
C GLY A 425 1.08 -0.94 -4.57
N TYR A 426 -0.24 -0.81 -4.55
CA TYR A 426 -1.06 -0.73 -5.76
C TYR A 426 -1.95 0.50 -5.72
N HIS A 427 -2.28 1.00 -6.90
CA HIS A 427 -3.20 2.10 -7.09
C HIS A 427 -4.19 1.77 -8.21
N ILE A 428 -5.47 2.01 -7.95
CA ILE A 428 -6.52 1.99 -8.97
C ILE A 428 -7.08 3.40 -9.11
N ARG A 429 -7.12 3.89 -10.35
CA ARG A 429 -7.87 5.09 -10.71
C ARG A 429 -9.05 4.71 -11.58
N ILE A 430 -10.25 5.16 -11.20
CA ILE A 430 -11.49 4.95 -11.93
C ILE A 430 -12.04 6.30 -12.35
N THR A 431 -12.31 6.46 -13.63
CA THR A 431 -12.91 7.65 -14.24
C THR A 431 -14.07 7.25 -15.15
N PRO A 432 -14.94 8.17 -15.60
CA PRO A 432 -15.95 7.86 -16.59
C PRO A 432 -15.35 7.21 -17.83
N GLY A 433 -15.94 6.13 -18.29
CA GLY A 433 -15.56 5.50 -19.55
C GLY A 433 -15.91 6.37 -20.75
N SER A 434 -15.25 6.14 -21.87
CA SER A 434 -15.49 6.90 -23.12
C SER A 434 -16.88 6.65 -23.74
N GLY A 435 -17.68 5.76 -23.15
CA GLY A 435 -18.96 5.32 -23.71
C GLY A 435 -18.85 4.45 -24.97
N ASN A 436 -17.70 4.48 -25.61
CA ASN A 436 -17.30 3.61 -26.70
C ASN A 436 -16.27 2.63 -26.15
N GLY A 437 -16.69 1.70 -25.31
CA GLY A 437 -15.84 0.59 -24.89
C GLY A 437 -15.35 -0.14 -26.12
N SER A 438 -14.24 0.31 -26.69
CA SER A 438 -13.53 -0.39 -27.75
C SER A 438 -12.92 -1.63 -27.09
N THR A 439 -13.72 -2.69 -27.01
CA THR A 439 -13.15 -4.01 -26.73
C THR A 439 -12.17 -4.32 -27.85
N LEU A 440 -11.01 -4.85 -27.51
CA LEU A 440 -10.08 -5.39 -28.49
C LEU A 440 -10.58 -6.73 -29.07
N ASP A 441 -11.88 -7.02 -28.92
CA ASP A 441 -12.47 -8.22 -29.50
C ASP A 441 -12.27 -8.24 -31.03
N GLY A 442 -11.82 -9.36 -31.52
CA GLY A 442 -11.55 -9.54 -32.94
C GLY A 442 -10.28 -10.33 -33.23
N SER A 443 -10.06 -10.58 -34.50
CA SER A 443 -8.91 -11.33 -34.99
C SER A 443 -7.78 -10.40 -35.41
N TYR A 444 -6.56 -10.75 -35.02
CA TYR A 444 -5.36 -9.94 -35.24
C TYR A 444 -4.17 -10.81 -35.65
N GLN A 445 -3.27 -10.19 -36.40
CA GLN A 445 -1.88 -10.57 -36.39
C GLN A 445 -1.18 -9.77 -35.27
N ILE A 446 -0.40 -10.46 -34.43
CA ILE A 446 0.33 -9.87 -33.31
C ILE A 446 1.80 -9.86 -33.68
N THR A 447 2.42 -8.68 -33.86
CA THR A 447 3.83 -8.56 -34.28
C THR A 447 4.69 -7.92 -33.21
N ASN A 448 5.88 -8.48 -32.99
CA ASN A 448 6.84 -8.00 -31.99
C ASN A 448 7.49 -6.67 -32.44
N LYS A 449 7.64 -5.71 -31.54
CA LYS A 449 8.24 -4.40 -31.84
C LYS A 449 9.74 -4.49 -32.13
N ASN A 450 10.46 -5.38 -31.44
CA ASN A 450 11.90 -5.53 -31.58
C ASN A 450 12.30 -6.22 -32.88
N SER A 451 11.61 -7.31 -33.22
CA SER A 451 11.95 -8.15 -34.38
C SER A 451 11.13 -7.84 -35.65
N GLY A 452 9.92 -7.29 -35.49
CA GLY A 452 8.93 -7.17 -36.57
C GLY A 452 8.31 -8.50 -36.99
N LEU A 453 8.65 -9.62 -36.29
CA LEU A 453 8.10 -10.94 -36.59
C LEU A 453 6.73 -11.14 -35.93
N ALA A 454 5.94 -12.05 -36.49
CA ALA A 454 4.61 -12.37 -35.99
C ALA A 454 4.65 -13.47 -34.91
N LEU A 455 3.76 -13.38 -33.93
CA LEU A 455 3.46 -14.45 -32.97
C LEU A 455 2.88 -15.64 -33.74
N ASP A 456 3.50 -16.80 -33.63
CA ASP A 456 3.13 -18.01 -34.38
C ASP A 456 3.16 -19.25 -33.49
N THR A 457 2.46 -20.28 -33.88
CA THR A 457 2.63 -21.61 -33.27
C THR A 457 3.82 -22.31 -33.88
N ARG A 458 4.69 -22.87 -33.06
CA ARG A 458 5.94 -23.52 -33.50
C ARG A 458 5.70 -24.55 -34.59
N ASN A 459 6.40 -24.38 -35.71
CA ASN A 459 6.28 -25.24 -36.91
C ASN A 459 4.83 -25.34 -37.47
N GLY A 460 3.98 -24.34 -37.23
CA GLY A 460 2.59 -24.38 -37.65
C GLY A 460 1.72 -25.43 -36.91
N GLY A 461 2.18 -25.87 -35.74
CA GLY A 461 1.46 -26.87 -34.93
C GLY A 461 0.12 -26.35 -34.39
N THR A 462 -0.89 -27.24 -34.32
CA THR A 462 -2.26 -26.90 -33.91
C THR A 462 -2.72 -27.76 -32.71
N ALA A 463 -1.86 -28.68 -32.28
CA ALA A 463 -2.18 -29.57 -31.16
C ALA A 463 -1.98 -28.88 -29.81
N GLN A 464 -2.72 -29.31 -28.81
CA GLN A 464 -2.51 -28.90 -27.42
C GLN A 464 -1.07 -29.17 -26.98
N GLY A 465 -0.44 -28.21 -26.30
CA GLY A 465 0.95 -28.27 -25.88
C GLY A 465 1.94 -27.78 -26.96
N THR A 466 1.47 -27.36 -28.15
CA THR A 466 2.36 -26.71 -29.12
C THR A 466 2.89 -25.41 -28.55
N LEU A 467 4.21 -25.26 -28.54
CA LEU A 467 4.86 -24.02 -28.09
C LEU A 467 4.62 -22.89 -29.08
N VAL A 468 4.78 -21.68 -28.59
CA VAL A 468 4.64 -20.44 -29.37
C VAL A 468 6.04 -19.83 -29.59
N ASP A 469 6.29 -19.38 -30.82
CA ASP A 469 7.51 -18.70 -31.23
C ASP A 469 7.17 -17.46 -32.09
N GLN A 470 8.16 -16.80 -32.62
CA GLN A 470 7.98 -15.75 -33.62
C GLN A 470 8.44 -16.23 -35.00
N ALA A 471 7.70 -15.82 -36.04
CA ALA A 471 8.02 -16.17 -37.43
C ALA A 471 7.79 -14.98 -38.40
N PRO A 472 8.35 -14.99 -39.62
CA PRO A 472 8.07 -13.98 -40.61
C PRO A 472 6.55 -13.79 -40.84
N ALA A 473 6.11 -12.54 -40.82
CA ALA A 473 4.70 -12.22 -40.91
C ALA A 473 4.09 -12.72 -42.25
N GLY A 474 3.08 -13.55 -42.14
CA GLY A 474 2.34 -14.15 -43.26
C GLY A 474 0.83 -14.11 -43.04
N ASN A 475 0.08 -14.81 -43.93
CA ASN A 475 -1.38 -14.89 -43.82
C ASN A 475 -1.86 -16.24 -43.26
N SER A 476 -1.00 -16.93 -42.50
CA SER A 476 -1.35 -18.22 -41.88
C SER A 476 -2.40 -18.05 -40.77
N ALA A 477 -3.28 -19.03 -40.63
CA ALA A 477 -4.20 -19.14 -39.51
C ALA A 477 -3.46 -19.36 -38.19
N THR A 478 -2.24 -19.91 -38.22
CA THR A 478 -1.36 -20.08 -37.01
C THR A 478 -0.84 -18.75 -36.48
N GLN A 479 -0.77 -17.69 -37.33
CA GLN A 479 -0.39 -16.33 -36.96
C GLN A 479 -1.60 -15.41 -36.74
N THR A 480 -2.80 -15.97 -36.79
CA THR A 480 -4.02 -15.21 -36.53
C THR A 480 -4.57 -15.57 -35.15
N TRP A 481 -4.69 -14.54 -34.32
CA TRP A 481 -5.09 -14.68 -32.95
C TRP A 481 -6.36 -13.88 -32.68
N THR A 482 -7.38 -14.53 -32.13
CA THR A 482 -8.64 -13.88 -31.79
C THR A 482 -8.64 -13.51 -30.32
N LEU A 483 -8.72 -12.22 -30.02
CA LEU A 483 -8.93 -11.70 -28.69
C LEU A 483 -10.43 -11.78 -28.37
N VAL A 484 -10.77 -12.40 -27.26
CA VAL A 484 -12.15 -12.53 -26.76
C VAL A 484 -12.17 -11.98 -25.34
N SER A 485 -12.98 -10.95 -25.12
CA SER A 485 -13.14 -10.37 -23.77
C SER A 485 -13.63 -11.43 -22.78
N ALA A 486 -12.93 -11.56 -21.66
CA ALA A 486 -13.31 -12.41 -20.54
C ALA A 486 -13.93 -11.60 -19.38
N GLY A 487 -14.23 -10.30 -19.64
CA GLY A 487 -14.71 -9.37 -18.63
C GLY A 487 -13.56 -8.78 -17.80
N SER A 488 -13.87 -7.72 -17.05
CA SER A 488 -12.91 -7.09 -16.13
C SER A 488 -11.56 -6.70 -16.76
N GLY A 489 -11.55 -6.28 -18.05
CA GLY A 489 -10.34 -5.90 -18.78
C GLY A 489 -9.42 -7.06 -19.16
N LEU A 490 -9.88 -8.30 -18.98
CA LEU A 490 -9.15 -9.52 -19.33
C LEU A 490 -9.59 -10.04 -20.68
N TYR A 491 -8.66 -10.70 -21.36
CA TYR A 491 -8.87 -11.33 -22.67
C TYR A 491 -8.36 -12.77 -22.65
N LYS A 492 -9.07 -13.64 -23.35
CA LYS A 492 -8.55 -14.91 -23.83
C LYS A 492 -8.02 -14.68 -25.26
N ILE A 493 -6.81 -15.14 -25.54
CA ILE A 493 -6.16 -15.01 -26.84
C ILE A 493 -6.19 -16.39 -27.50
N ARG A 494 -7.05 -16.56 -28.52
CA ARG A 494 -7.31 -17.85 -29.17
C ARG A 494 -6.59 -17.93 -30.51
N ASN A 495 -5.77 -18.96 -30.72
CA ASN A 495 -5.18 -19.23 -32.04
C ASN A 495 -6.25 -19.70 -33.02
N GLN A 496 -6.29 -19.13 -34.23
CA GLN A 496 -7.32 -19.44 -35.20
C GLN A 496 -7.19 -20.86 -35.82
N ALA A 497 -5.97 -21.35 -36.01
CA ALA A 497 -5.73 -22.66 -36.61
C ALA A 497 -6.14 -23.82 -35.69
N GLY A 498 -5.73 -23.76 -34.44
CA GLY A 498 -6.00 -24.81 -33.45
C GLY A 498 -7.25 -24.60 -32.61
N GLY A 499 -7.79 -23.37 -32.58
CA GLY A 499 -8.89 -23.01 -31.68
C GLY A 499 -8.53 -23.03 -30.21
N LEU A 500 -7.25 -23.19 -29.87
CA LEU A 500 -6.71 -23.28 -28.51
C LEU A 500 -6.28 -21.91 -27.98
N LEU A 501 -6.19 -21.77 -26.65
CA LEU A 501 -5.83 -20.53 -25.99
C LEU A 501 -4.32 -20.40 -25.82
N LEU A 502 -3.80 -19.20 -25.94
CA LEU A 502 -2.46 -18.83 -25.48
C LEU A 502 -2.41 -18.95 -23.96
N GLY A 503 -1.46 -19.70 -23.46
CA GLY A 503 -1.20 -19.89 -22.04
C GLY A 503 0.29 -20.03 -21.75
N ILE A 504 0.62 -20.32 -20.50
CA ILE A 504 1.99 -20.53 -20.02
C ILE A 504 2.17 -21.98 -19.56
N THR A 505 3.27 -22.61 -19.98
CA THR A 505 3.58 -24.00 -19.63
C THR A 505 3.58 -24.18 -18.10
N ASP A 506 2.85 -25.23 -17.65
CA ASP A 506 2.73 -25.65 -16.25
C ASP A 506 2.21 -24.53 -15.32
N GLU A 507 1.44 -23.56 -15.87
CA GLU A 507 0.94 -22.40 -15.12
C GLU A 507 2.05 -21.64 -14.38
N SER A 508 3.27 -21.63 -14.94
CA SER A 508 4.45 -21.04 -14.32
C SER A 508 4.21 -19.57 -13.99
N THR A 509 4.68 -19.14 -12.81
CA THR A 509 4.70 -17.74 -12.39
C THR A 509 6.12 -17.15 -12.38
N SER A 510 7.09 -17.88 -12.93
CA SER A 510 8.50 -17.48 -12.97
C SER A 510 8.90 -16.93 -14.33
N ASP A 511 9.94 -16.10 -14.34
CA ASP A 511 10.64 -15.69 -15.55
C ASP A 511 11.08 -16.91 -16.38
N GLY A 512 10.96 -16.80 -17.70
CA GLY A 512 11.32 -17.87 -18.64
C GLY A 512 10.23 -18.91 -18.87
N GLY A 513 9.08 -18.81 -18.22
CA GLY A 513 7.92 -19.67 -18.53
C GLY A 513 7.56 -19.58 -20.02
N THR A 514 7.56 -20.71 -20.74
CA THR A 514 7.34 -20.74 -22.18
C THR A 514 5.86 -20.62 -22.55
N ALA A 515 5.55 -19.83 -23.57
CA ALA A 515 4.21 -19.73 -24.10
C ALA A 515 3.85 -20.98 -24.94
N LEU A 516 2.59 -21.41 -24.83
CA LEU A 516 2.03 -22.54 -25.57
C LEU A 516 0.58 -22.26 -25.98
N ILE A 517 0.01 -23.14 -26.78
CA ILE A 517 -1.44 -23.21 -26.99
C ILE A 517 -2.03 -24.41 -26.26
N TRP A 518 -3.11 -24.17 -25.50
CA TRP A 518 -3.77 -25.19 -24.68
C TRP A 518 -5.30 -25.09 -24.73
N GLY A 519 -5.98 -26.18 -24.38
CA GLY A 519 -7.43 -26.17 -24.22
C GLY A 519 -7.88 -25.26 -23.08
N ASP A 520 -9.06 -24.66 -23.21
CA ASP A 520 -9.64 -23.83 -22.15
C ASP A 520 -10.01 -24.72 -20.93
N ASN A 521 -9.15 -24.73 -19.91
CA ASN A 521 -9.34 -25.47 -18.67
C ASN A 521 -9.80 -24.57 -17.51
N GLY A 522 -9.99 -23.25 -17.76
CA GLY A 522 -10.42 -22.28 -16.78
C GLY A 522 -9.31 -21.75 -15.86
N THR A 523 -8.04 -22.11 -16.11
CA THR A 523 -6.90 -21.62 -15.31
C THR A 523 -6.54 -20.17 -15.63
N PRO A 524 -6.00 -19.41 -14.65
CA PRO A 524 -5.75 -17.98 -14.81
C PRO A 524 -4.59 -17.63 -15.77
N ASP A 525 -3.70 -18.58 -16.07
CA ASP A 525 -2.60 -18.40 -17.03
C ASP A 525 -3.07 -18.18 -18.48
N HIS A 526 -4.32 -18.54 -18.81
CA HIS A 526 -4.97 -18.27 -20.11
C HIS A 526 -5.62 -16.88 -20.19
N LEU A 527 -5.54 -16.08 -19.13
CA LEU A 527 -6.09 -14.73 -19.09
C LEU A 527 -4.98 -13.70 -19.23
N TRP A 528 -5.24 -12.70 -20.07
CA TRP A 528 -4.24 -11.70 -20.45
C TRP A 528 -4.80 -10.29 -20.34
N ARG A 529 -3.98 -9.34 -19.85
CA ARG A 529 -4.27 -7.91 -19.88
C ARG A 529 -3.53 -7.29 -21.07
N MET A 530 -4.22 -6.40 -21.79
CA MET A 530 -3.66 -5.67 -22.92
C MET A 530 -3.37 -4.23 -22.49
N VAL A 531 -2.11 -3.91 -22.20
CA VAL A 531 -1.69 -2.59 -21.70
C VAL A 531 -1.08 -1.79 -22.83
N SER A 532 -1.76 -0.72 -23.28
CA SER A 532 -1.25 0.17 -24.32
C SER A 532 -0.02 0.95 -23.83
N ASP A 533 1.00 1.07 -24.69
CA ASP A 533 2.15 1.95 -24.44
C ASP A 533 1.91 3.41 -24.89
N GLY A 534 0.71 3.71 -25.40
CA GLY A 534 0.33 5.02 -25.95
C GLY A 534 0.90 5.32 -27.35
N THR A 535 1.74 4.44 -27.92
CA THR A 535 2.36 4.62 -29.24
C THR A 535 1.84 3.64 -30.30
N GLY A 536 0.81 2.85 -29.94
CA GLY A 536 0.17 1.86 -30.80
C GLY A 536 0.67 0.44 -30.62
N TYR A 537 1.48 0.21 -29.57
CA TYR A 537 1.89 -1.11 -29.13
C TYR A 537 1.26 -1.45 -27.78
N TYR A 538 1.26 -2.73 -27.44
CA TYR A 538 0.71 -3.28 -26.21
C TYR A 538 1.74 -4.15 -25.50
N LYS A 539 1.80 -4.04 -24.18
CA LYS A 539 2.31 -5.11 -23.33
C LYS A 539 1.18 -6.13 -23.15
N ILE A 540 1.48 -7.39 -23.37
CA ILE A 540 0.55 -8.51 -23.16
C ILE A 540 0.94 -9.16 -21.84
N VAL A 541 0.17 -8.85 -20.78
CA VAL A 541 0.51 -9.23 -19.40
C VAL A 541 -0.28 -10.46 -18.99
N ASN A 542 0.39 -11.53 -18.58
CA ASN A 542 -0.28 -12.71 -18.06
C ASN A 542 -0.99 -12.38 -16.72
N TYR A 543 -2.25 -12.76 -16.60
CA TYR A 543 -3.03 -12.43 -15.39
C TYR A 543 -2.53 -13.19 -14.15
N HIS A 544 -2.09 -14.46 -14.32
CA HIS A 544 -1.65 -15.31 -13.23
C HIS A 544 -0.31 -14.88 -12.63
N SER A 545 0.67 -14.61 -13.51
CA SER A 545 2.05 -14.30 -13.08
C SER A 545 2.35 -12.80 -12.96
N ASN A 546 1.57 -11.93 -13.61
CA ASN A 546 1.85 -10.52 -13.87
C ASN A 546 3.10 -10.27 -14.75
N LEU A 547 3.67 -11.31 -15.37
CA LEU A 547 4.80 -11.21 -16.27
C LEU A 547 4.34 -10.86 -17.70
N LEU A 548 5.25 -10.27 -18.48
CA LEU A 548 5.00 -9.84 -19.85
C LEU A 548 5.30 -10.96 -20.85
N LEU A 549 4.45 -11.11 -21.86
CA LEU A 549 4.78 -11.91 -23.03
C LEU A 549 5.92 -11.24 -23.79
N GLY A 550 7.02 -11.94 -24.03
CA GLY A 550 8.21 -11.41 -24.69
C GLY A 550 8.93 -12.47 -25.50
N VAL A 551 9.92 -12.04 -26.27
CA VAL A 551 10.77 -12.96 -27.07
C VAL A 551 12.04 -13.26 -26.29
N GLN A 552 12.35 -14.54 -26.11
CA GLN A 552 13.51 -15.00 -25.35
C GLN A 552 14.82 -14.33 -25.84
N ASN A 553 15.60 -13.79 -24.87
CA ASN A 553 16.87 -13.11 -25.12
C ASN A 553 16.79 -11.93 -26.10
N MET A 554 15.66 -11.27 -26.22
CA MET A 554 15.43 -10.19 -27.20
C MET A 554 15.78 -10.62 -28.65
N SER A 555 15.64 -11.88 -28.96
CA SER A 555 16.01 -12.44 -30.25
C SER A 555 15.18 -11.84 -31.41
N THR A 556 15.84 -11.57 -32.54
CA THR A 556 15.18 -11.19 -33.79
C THR A 556 15.15 -12.33 -34.80
N ALA A 557 15.57 -13.53 -34.40
CA ALA A 557 15.59 -14.70 -35.29
C ALA A 557 14.20 -15.32 -35.46
N ASP A 558 13.96 -15.87 -36.66
CA ASP A 558 12.83 -16.76 -36.91
C ASP A 558 12.90 -18.00 -36.00
N GLY A 559 11.76 -18.44 -35.48
CA GLY A 559 11.65 -19.58 -34.57
C GLY A 559 12.11 -19.31 -33.13
N ALA A 560 12.43 -18.06 -32.78
CA ALA A 560 12.81 -17.74 -31.41
C ALA A 560 11.61 -17.93 -30.46
N PRO A 561 11.83 -18.62 -29.31
CA PRO A 561 10.74 -18.90 -28.36
C PRO A 561 10.11 -17.63 -27.79
N VAL A 562 8.81 -17.68 -27.61
CA VAL A 562 8.06 -16.69 -26.85
C VAL A 562 7.90 -17.20 -25.42
N ILE A 563 8.21 -16.33 -24.46
CA ILE A 563 8.23 -16.62 -23.04
C ILE A 563 7.51 -15.53 -22.25
N GLN A 564 7.33 -15.73 -20.96
CA GLN A 564 7.01 -14.63 -20.07
C GLN A 564 8.26 -14.17 -19.28
N TRP A 565 8.32 -12.86 -19.00
CA TRP A 565 9.44 -12.24 -18.28
C TRP A 565 9.02 -10.98 -17.55
N ASP A 566 9.79 -10.57 -16.50
CA ASP A 566 9.62 -9.29 -15.81
C ASP A 566 9.73 -8.09 -16.77
N ASP A 567 9.03 -7.00 -16.46
CA ASP A 567 9.07 -5.76 -17.24
C ASP A 567 10.43 -5.05 -17.07
N ASN A 568 11.30 -5.27 -18.01
CA ASN A 568 12.62 -4.63 -18.07
C ASN A 568 12.67 -3.42 -19.02
N GLY A 569 11.54 -3.01 -19.60
CA GLY A 569 11.42 -1.86 -20.50
C GLY A 569 11.92 -2.08 -21.93
N THR A 570 12.24 -3.31 -22.32
CA THR A 570 12.79 -3.63 -23.65
C THR A 570 11.69 -3.81 -24.71
N ALA A 571 12.06 -3.61 -25.98
CA ALA A 571 11.10 -3.60 -27.08
C ALA A 571 10.54 -4.98 -27.46
N ASP A 572 11.18 -6.06 -27.02
CA ASP A 572 10.74 -7.44 -27.24
C ASP A 572 9.47 -7.79 -26.44
N HIS A 573 9.12 -7.00 -25.41
CA HIS A 573 7.87 -7.09 -24.66
C HIS A 573 6.72 -6.27 -25.25
N LEU A 574 6.93 -5.60 -26.37
CA LEU A 574 5.95 -4.74 -27.00
C LEU A 574 5.42 -5.38 -28.30
N TRP A 575 4.09 -5.42 -28.44
CA TRP A 575 3.41 -6.11 -29.52
C TRP A 575 2.42 -5.20 -30.21
N LYS A 576 2.40 -5.22 -31.54
CA LYS A 576 1.43 -4.50 -32.36
C LYS A 576 0.28 -5.42 -32.73
N LEU A 577 -0.95 -4.94 -32.58
CA LEU A 577 -2.16 -5.63 -33.01
C LEU A 577 -2.57 -5.09 -34.38
N SER A 578 -2.52 -5.92 -35.42
CA SER A 578 -2.98 -5.60 -36.76
C SER A 578 -4.23 -6.43 -37.08
N ARG A 579 -5.40 -5.78 -37.26
CA ARG A 579 -6.67 -6.49 -37.51
C ARG A 579 -6.60 -7.34 -38.79
N ARG A 580 -7.21 -8.50 -38.71
CA ARG A 580 -7.36 -9.45 -39.81
C ARG A 580 -8.82 -9.53 -40.27
#